data_686d6056866c512659b62fc94107529f
#
_entry.id   686d6056866c512659b62fc94107529f
#
_cell.length_a   1.000
_cell.length_b   1.000
_cell.length_c   1.000
_cell.angle_alpha   90.00
_cell.angle_beta   90.00
_cell.angle_gamma   90.00
#
_symmetry.space_group_name_H-M   'P 1'
#
loop_
_entity.id
_entity.type
_entity.pdbx_description
1 polymer ?
#
loop_
_entity_poly.entity_id
_entity_poly.type
_entity_poly.pdbx_seq_one_letter_code
_entity_poly.pdbx_strand_id
1 'polypeptide(L)'
;MRFGTERMRAAAVQLNSTDDHDRNLAVAERLVHDAAADGADLVVLPEKWTALGSPEVLRANAEPLDGPSLRAAAGWARELGIALVAGSIPERVESEEKLFNTSVLIDRDGEVAAVYRKIHMFDVDVEDVSYRESEVEQPGAEIVVGEAAGVTVGLSVCYDLLFPELFRILAVRGALLVTVPSAFTERTGRDHWEVLLRARAIENQVFVVAAGQIGEAPPHYRSFGRSMLVDPWGVVLAQATDVECFVAAELDFAVQDEMRRSLPSLRNRRAEAYRWPEQGEKAGVTAEIAEPTTPTGAP
;
A
#
# COMPACT_ATOMS: atom_id res chain seq x y z
N MET A 1 2.98 -17.61 18.99
CA MET A 1 3.76 -16.46 19.49
C MET A 1 2.76 -15.43 19.96
N ARG A 2 2.87 -14.90 21.16
CA ARG A 2 2.05 -13.77 21.60
C ARG A 2 2.67 -12.52 21.00
N PHE A 3 1.92 -11.79 20.17
CA PHE A 3 2.34 -10.50 19.65
C PHE A 3 2.36 -9.48 20.80
N GLY A 4 3.33 -8.56 20.78
CA GLY A 4 3.55 -7.61 21.89
C GLY A 4 2.42 -6.58 22.04
N THR A 5 1.59 -6.39 21.01
CA THR A 5 0.50 -5.40 20.98
C THR A 5 -0.80 -6.10 20.58
N GLU A 6 -1.82 -6.09 21.46
CA GLU A 6 -3.14 -6.68 21.16
C GLU A 6 -3.98 -5.73 20.28
N ARG A 7 -3.78 -4.42 20.39
CA ARG A 7 -4.51 -3.37 19.65
C ARG A 7 -3.59 -2.24 19.21
N MET A 8 -3.92 -1.62 18.11
CA MET A 8 -3.23 -0.47 17.56
C MET A 8 -4.27 0.47 16.95
N ARG A 9 -4.19 1.77 17.24
CA ARG A 9 -4.95 2.77 16.51
C ARG A 9 -4.14 3.21 15.30
N ALA A 10 -4.62 2.93 14.10
CA ALA A 10 -3.97 3.35 12.86
C ALA A 10 -4.76 4.46 12.17
N ALA A 11 -4.05 5.36 11.49
CA ALA A 11 -4.62 6.45 10.72
C ALA A 11 -4.09 6.46 9.29
N ALA A 12 -4.98 6.71 8.33
CA ALA A 12 -4.68 6.94 6.92
C ALA A 12 -4.92 8.41 6.58
N VAL A 13 -3.89 9.11 6.16
CA VAL A 13 -3.95 10.50 5.74
C VAL A 13 -4.44 10.59 4.29
N GLN A 14 -5.24 11.59 4.00
CA GLN A 14 -5.64 12.00 2.67
C GLN A 14 -5.26 13.45 2.46
N LEU A 15 -4.45 13.72 1.46
CA LEU A 15 -4.03 15.08 1.11
C LEU A 15 -3.96 15.26 -0.42
N ASN A 16 -3.91 16.51 -0.86
CA ASN A 16 -3.71 16.88 -2.25
C ASN A 16 -2.31 17.45 -2.44
N SER A 17 -1.34 16.59 -2.75
CA SER A 17 0.00 17.07 -3.12
C SER A 17 -0.01 17.73 -4.49
N THR A 18 0.76 18.82 -4.60
CA THR A 18 0.98 19.59 -5.82
C THR A 18 2.47 19.69 -6.10
N ASP A 19 2.87 20.61 -6.97
CA ASP A 19 4.26 20.99 -7.22
C ASP A 19 4.86 21.90 -6.12
N ASP A 20 4.03 22.41 -5.19
CA ASP A 20 4.45 23.21 -4.04
C ASP A 20 4.86 22.31 -2.87
N HIS A 21 6.14 21.98 -2.82
CA HIS A 21 6.74 21.13 -1.78
C HIS A 21 6.51 21.65 -0.35
N ASP A 22 6.67 22.96 -0.13
CA ASP A 22 6.56 23.54 1.23
C ASP A 22 5.11 23.45 1.73
N ARG A 23 4.14 23.72 0.85
CA ARG A 23 2.72 23.53 1.15
C ARG A 23 2.42 22.06 1.46
N ASN A 24 2.92 21.15 0.65
CA ASN A 24 2.67 19.71 0.85
C ASN A 24 3.22 19.23 2.18
N LEU A 25 4.45 19.65 2.53
CA LEU A 25 5.08 19.35 3.81
C LEU A 25 4.26 19.88 4.99
N ALA A 26 3.84 21.15 4.95
CA ALA A 26 3.05 21.77 6.01
C ALA A 26 1.68 21.11 6.21
N VAL A 27 1.02 20.69 5.13
CA VAL A 27 -0.26 19.95 5.22
C VAL A 27 -0.06 18.56 5.81
N ALA A 28 0.98 17.85 5.37
CA ALA A 28 1.32 16.53 5.90
C ALA A 28 1.63 16.60 7.40
N GLU A 29 2.49 17.55 7.82
CA GLU A 29 2.81 17.78 9.22
C GLU A 29 1.56 17.97 10.07
N ARG A 30 0.70 18.90 9.69
CA ARG A 30 -0.56 19.19 10.39
C ARG A 30 -1.42 17.93 10.54
N LEU A 31 -1.63 17.17 9.44
CA LEU A 31 -2.48 15.98 9.47
C LEU A 31 -1.88 14.83 10.29
N VAL A 32 -0.53 14.70 10.31
CA VAL A 32 0.17 13.73 11.18
C VAL A 32 -0.01 14.11 12.65
N HIS A 33 0.15 15.40 12.99
CA HIS A 33 -0.08 15.89 14.35
C HIS A 33 -1.54 15.72 14.80
N ASP A 34 -2.49 16.03 13.92
CA ASP A 34 -3.92 15.85 14.19
C ASP A 34 -4.26 14.37 14.44
N ALA A 35 -3.71 13.44 13.63
CA ALA A 35 -3.90 11.99 13.81
C ALA A 35 -3.26 11.47 15.11
N ALA A 36 -2.07 11.95 15.46
CA ALA A 36 -1.42 11.61 16.72
C ALA A 36 -2.21 12.13 17.92
N ALA A 37 -2.75 13.35 17.85
CA ALA A 37 -3.61 13.91 18.89
C ALA A 37 -4.94 13.12 19.06
N ASP A 38 -5.42 12.45 18.00
CA ASP A 38 -6.56 11.51 18.04
C ASP A 38 -6.16 10.12 18.59
N GLY A 39 -4.90 9.96 19.00
CA GLY A 39 -4.37 8.74 19.62
C GLY A 39 -3.85 7.68 18.64
N ALA A 40 -3.50 8.05 17.41
CA ALA A 40 -2.92 7.12 16.46
C ALA A 40 -1.53 6.63 16.93
N ASP A 41 -1.32 5.30 16.89
CA ASP A 41 -0.03 4.65 17.11
C ASP A 41 0.78 4.53 15.81
N LEU A 42 0.07 4.43 14.68
CA LEU A 42 0.62 4.36 13.33
C LEU A 42 -0.12 5.34 12.43
N VAL A 43 0.63 6.18 11.71
CA VAL A 43 0.09 7.07 10.67
C VAL A 43 0.67 6.68 9.32
N VAL A 44 -0.15 6.70 8.26
CA VAL A 44 0.26 6.40 6.89
C VAL A 44 -0.02 7.63 6.03
N LEU A 45 1.01 8.19 5.39
CA LEU A 45 0.92 9.24 4.39
C LEU A 45 0.66 8.64 2.99
N PRO A 46 0.09 9.37 2.03
CA PRO A 46 -0.16 8.88 0.67
C PRO A 46 1.11 8.82 -0.20
N GLU A 47 0.97 8.25 -1.40
CA GLU A 47 2.03 8.20 -2.41
C GLU A 47 2.43 9.60 -2.87
N LYS A 48 3.75 9.82 -3.04
CA LYS A 48 4.32 11.09 -3.56
C LYS A 48 3.83 12.31 -2.79
N TRP A 49 3.76 12.18 -1.46
CA TRP A 49 3.21 13.22 -0.59
C TRP A 49 4.04 14.51 -0.59
N THR A 50 5.30 14.44 -1.00
CA THR A 50 6.20 15.61 -1.07
C THR A 50 6.01 16.41 -2.35
N ALA A 51 5.71 15.74 -3.48
CA ALA A 51 5.45 16.38 -4.76
C ALA A 51 4.70 15.43 -5.70
N LEU A 52 3.62 15.89 -6.31
CA LEU A 52 2.86 15.17 -7.32
C LEU A 52 2.64 16.09 -8.53
N GLY A 53 2.96 15.62 -9.73
CA GLY A 53 2.85 16.43 -10.95
C GLY A 53 3.58 15.82 -12.14
N SER A 54 4.08 16.68 -13.03
CA SER A 54 4.80 16.27 -14.23
C SER A 54 6.14 15.60 -13.91
N PRO A 55 6.77 14.90 -14.88
CA PRO A 55 8.12 14.36 -14.75
C PRO A 55 9.15 15.38 -14.25
N GLU A 56 9.04 16.63 -14.69
CA GLU A 56 9.94 17.72 -14.28
C GLU A 56 9.74 18.07 -12.80
N VAL A 57 8.48 18.10 -12.33
CA VAL A 57 8.14 18.32 -10.91
C VAL A 57 8.75 17.22 -10.04
N LEU A 58 8.58 15.94 -10.44
CA LEU A 58 9.14 14.81 -9.69
C LEU A 58 10.68 14.90 -9.64
N ARG A 59 11.35 15.19 -10.77
CA ARG A 59 12.82 15.33 -10.79
C ARG A 59 13.33 16.51 -9.97
N ALA A 60 12.60 17.63 -9.98
CA ALA A 60 12.97 18.84 -9.23
C ALA A 60 12.86 18.63 -7.72
N ASN A 61 11.89 17.81 -7.27
CA ASN A 61 11.62 17.54 -5.86
C ASN A 61 12.13 16.17 -5.38
N ALA A 62 12.94 15.49 -6.19
CA ALA A 62 13.51 14.20 -5.80
C ALA A 62 14.62 14.38 -4.75
N GLU A 63 14.54 13.61 -3.68
CA GLU A 63 15.43 13.63 -2.53
C GLU A 63 16.12 12.29 -2.30
N PRO A 64 17.32 12.27 -1.69
CA PRO A 64 17.88 11.02 -1.14
C PRO A 64 17.11 10.61 0.12
N LEU A 65 17.31 9.37 0.59
CA LEU A 65 16.63 8.86 1.79
C LEU A 65 16.95 9.65 3.08
N ASP A 66 18.07 10.34 3.11
CA ASP A 66 18.43 11.27 4.17
C ASP A 66 18.05 12.72 3.84
N GLY A 67 17.14 12.92 2.89
CA GLY A 67 16.63 14.22 2.46
C GLY A 67 15.80 14.96 3.50
N PRO A 68 15.50 16.25 3.27
CA PRO A 68 14.79 17.10 4.23
C PRO A 68 13.40 16.57 4.58
N SER A 69 12.65 16.03 3.62
CA SER A 69 11.28 15.53 3.86
C SER A 69 11.25 14.32 4.79
N LEU A 70 12.13 13.33 4.58
CA LEU A 70 12.20 12.16 5.45
C LEU A 70 12.80 12.50 6.82
N ARG A 71 13.73 13.47 6.91
CA ARG A 71 14.18 13.99 8.20
C ARG A 71 13.07 14.68 8.98
N ALA A 72 12.20 15.46 8.32
CA ALA A 72 11.04 16.06 8.94
C ALA A 72 10.08 14.98 9.45
N ALA A 73 9.74 13.98 8.61
CA ALA A 73 8.89 12.85 8.98
C ALA A 73 9.45 12.07 10.18
N ALA A 74 10.75 11.81 10.22
CA ALA A 74 11.45 11.19 11.35
C ALA A 74 11.39 12.05 12.63
N GLY A 75 11.47 13.37 12.45
CA GLY A 75 11.26 14.32 13.54
C GLY A 75 9.86 14.24 14.14
N TRP A 76 8.83 14.22 13.31
CA TRP A 76 7.42 14.08 13.75
C TRP A 76 7.19 12.74 14.45
N ALA A 77 7.68 11.63 13.89
CA ALA A 77 7.55 10.30 14.50
C ALA A 77 8.13 10.28 15.92
N ARG A 78 9.35 10.81 16.09
CA ARG A 78 10.03 10.90 17.39
C ARG A 78 9.32 11.84 18.37
N GLU A 79 8.93 13.02 17.92
CA GLU A 79 8.27 14.04 18.77
C GLU A 79 6.93 13.53 19.31
N LEU A 80 6.15 12.88 18.44
CA LEU A 80 4.81 12.40 18.74
C LEU A 80 4.78 10.99 19.35
N GLY A 81 5.91 10.25 19.31
CA GLY A 81 6.01 8.88 19.80
C GLY A 81 5.18 7.87 19.01
N ILE A 82 4.98 8.11 17.71
CA ILE A 82 4.20 7.28 16.79
C ILE A 82 5.10 6.57 15.77
N ALA A 83 4.62 5.46 15.20
CA ALA A 83 5.20 4.93 13.97
C ALA A 83 4.61 5.67 12.76
N LEU A 84 5.41 5.90 11.72
CA LEU A 84 4.99 6.61 10.53
C LEU A 84 5.42 5.86 9.26
N VAL A 85 4.47 5.48 8.43
CA VAL A 85 4.78 5.17 7.03
C VAL A 85 4.76 6.50 6.28
N ALA A 86 5.95 6.99 5.92
CA ALA A 86 6.13 8.25 5.21
C ALA A 86 5.70 8.13 3.73
N GLY A 87 4.51 7.58 3.52
CA GLY A 87 3.87 7.40 2.22
C GLY A 87 4.83 6.88 1.16
N SER A 88 5.07 7.68 0.13
CA SER A 88 6.25 7.55 -0.72
C SER A 88 6.76 8.91 -1.20
N ILE A 89 8.05 8.93 -1.57
CA ILE A 89 8.72 10.08 -2.16
C ILE A 89 9.38 9.70 -3.49
N PRO A 90 9.59 10.66 -4.42
CA PRO A 90 10.52 10.47 -5.53
C PRO A 90 11.95 10.43 -4.96
N GLU A 91 12.53 9.24 -4.88
CA GLU A 91 13.90 9.03 -4.36
C GLU A 91 14.93 9.23 -5.46
N ARG A 92 15.97 10.03 -5.17
CA ARG A 92 17.16 10.17 -5.99
C ARG A 92 18.31 9.35 -5.42
N VAL A 93 18.86 8.45 -6.24
CA VAL A 93 20.08 7.71 -5.95
C VAL A 93 21.17 8.17 -6.91
N GLU A 94 22.33 8.61 -6.42
CA GLU A 94 23.41 9.20 -7.23
C GLU A 94 23.92 8.28 -8.36
N SER A 95 23.91 6.96 -8.14
CA SER A 95 24.36 5.97 -9.12
C SER A 95 23.31 5.66 -10.20
N GLU A 96 22.09 6.18 -10.08
CA GLU A 96 20.97 5.81 -10.93
C GLU A 96 20.52 6.97 -11.82
N GLU A 97 20.14 6.67 -13.05
CA GLU A 97 19.63 7.66 -14.01
C GLU A 97 18.17 8.03 -13.70
N LYS A 98 17.40 7.04 -13.28
CA LYS A 98 15.98 7.19 -12.95
C LYS A 98 15.76 7.26 -11.44
N LEU A 99 14.64 7.83 -11.06
CA LEU A 99 14.19 7.88 -9.69
C LEU A 99 13.61 6.53 -9.24
N PHE A 100 13.43 6.38 -7.93
CA PHE A 100 12.56 5.37 -7.36
C PHE A 100 11.35 6.03 -6.69
N ASN A 101 10.24 5.32 -6.67
CA ASN A 101 9.07 5.67 -5.86
C ASN A 101 9.19 4.91 -4.54
N THR A 102 9.62 5.58 -3.48
CA THR A 102 10.12 4.92 -2.27
C THR A 102 9.29 5.23 -1.05
N SER A 103 8.75 4.18 -0.43
CA SER A 103 8.06 4.21 0.86
C SER A 103 9.01 3.87 2.00
N VAL A 104 8.91 4.62 3.09
CA VAL A 104 9.77 4.44 4.27
C VAL A 104 8.91 4.25 5.52
N LEU A 105 9.16 3.17 6.25
CA LEU A 105 8.62 2.95 7.58
C LEU A 105 9.60 3.51 8.61
N ILE A 106 9.11 4.42 9.44
CA ILE A 106 9.85 5.08 10.52
C ILE A 106 9.23 4.64 11.84
N ASP A 107 10.06 4.25 12.78
CA ASP A 107 9.62 3.84 14.11
C ASP A 107 9.34 5.03 15.06
N ARG A 108 8.93 4.73 16.29
CA ARG A 108 8.60 5.73 17.32
C ARG A 108 9.79 6.57 17.80
N ASP A 109 11.00 6.07 17.59
CA ASP A 109 12.23 6.76 17.92
C ASP A 109 12.73 7.65 16.78
N GLY A 110 12.01 7.64 15.63
CA GLY A 110 12.35 8.36 14.41
C GLY A 110 13.44 7.68 13.59
N GLU A 111 13.68 6.39 13.82
CA GLU A 111 14.66 5.62 13.07
C GLU A 111 13.97 4.87 11.90
N VAL A 112 14.72 4.69 10.81
CA VAL A 112 14.21 3.98 9.61
C VAL A 112 14.15 2.49 9.92
N ALA A 113 12.94 1.94 10.01
CA ALA A 113 12.70 0.53 10.26
C ALA A 113 12.65 -0.31 8.97
N ALA A 114 12.18 0.26 7.85
CA ALA A 114 12.16 -0.41 6.55
C ALA A 114 12.08 0.59 5.40
N VAL A 115 12.62 0.19 4.24
CA VAL A 115 12.58 0.96 2.99
C VAL A 115 12.05 0.05 1.88
N TYR A 116 11.02 0.50 1.18
CA TYR A 116 10.41 -0.23 0.08
C TYR A 116 10.37 0.64 -1.18
N ARG A 117 10.99 0.19 -2.26
CA ARG A 117 10.91 0.79 -3.58
C ARG A 117 9.80 0.08 -4.37
N LYS A 118 8.83 0.84 -4.87
CA LYS A 118 7.69 0.34 -5.65
C LYS A 118 8.17 -0.60 -6.76
N ILE A 119 7.54 -1.78 -6.87
CA ILE A 119 7.94 -2.82 -7.83
C ILE A 119 7.22 -2.61 -9.17
N HIS A 120 5.94 -2.26 -9.15
CA HIS A 120 5.12 -2.22 -10.36
C HIS A 120 4.92 -0.79 -10.84
N MET A 121 5.48 -0.48 -12.01
CA MET A 121 5.36 0.83 -12.65
C MET A 121 3.99 1.00 -13.31
N PHE A 122 3.39 2.19 -13.14
CA PHE A 122 2.08 2.52 -13.69
C PHE A 122 2.20 2.98 -15.14
N ASP A 123 2.41 2.01 -16.04
CA ASP A 123 2.46 2.22 -17.50
C ASP A 123 1.15 1.72 -18.10
N VAL A 124 0.18 2.61 -18.24
CA VAL A 124 -1.18 2.26 -18.66
C VAL A 124 -1.77 3.32 -19.59
N ASP A 125 -2.72 2.90 -20.39
CA ASP A 125 -3.58 3.78 -21.18
C ASP A 125 -4.99 3.73 -20.58
N VAL A 126 -5.44 4.84 -19.99
CA VAL A 126 -6.76 4.95 -19.37
C VAL A 126 -7.52 6.08 -20.08
N GLU A 127 -8.61 5.72 -20.74
CA GLU A 127 -9.36 6.62 -21.60
C GLU A 127 -8.41 7.25 -22.66
N ASP A 128 -8.31 8.58 -22.70
CA ASP A 128 -7.45 9.32 -23.66
C ASP A 128 -6.11 9.76 -23.03
N VAL A 129 -5.76 9.22 -21.83
CA VAL A 129 -4.54 9.60 -21.10
C VAL A 129 -3.60 8.40 -21.00
N SER A 130 -2.37 8.61 -21.48
CA SER A 130 -1.27 7.66 -21.32
C SER A 130 -0.43 8.02 -20.10
N TYR A 131 -0.27 7.06 -19.18
CA TYR A 131 0.64 7.15 -18.06
C TYR A 131 1.87 6.30 -18.32
N ARG A 132 3.06 6.85 -18.10
CA ARG A 132 4.35 6.19 -18.35
C ARG A 132 5.29 6.47 -17.18
N GLU A 133 4.98 5.87 -16.03
CA GLU A 133 5.79 6.05 -14.81
C GLU A 133 7.22 5.58 -15.04
N SER A 134 7.43 4.52 -15.82
CA SER A 134 8.75 3.97 -16.14
C SER A 134 9.66 4.91 -16.96
N GLU A 135 9.16 5.99 -17.54
CA GLU A 135 10.00 7.00 -18.19
C GLU A 135 10.83 7.83 -17.19
N VAL A 136 10.34 7.94 -15.95
CA VAL A 136 10.94 8.77 -14.89
C VAL A 136 11.48 7.91 -13.75
N GLU A 137 10.77 6.85 -13.40
CA GLU A 137 11.05 5.98 -12.27
C GLU A 137 11.41 4.58 -12.73
N GLN A 138 12.14 3.86 -11.91
CA GLN A 138 12.50 2.46 -12.14
C GLN A 138 11.98 1.57 -11.02
N PRO A 139 11.69 0.27 -11.31
CA PRO A 139 11.16 -0.64 -10.33
C PRO A 139 12.17 -1.02 -9.27
N GLY A 140 11.69 -1.18 -8.02
CA GLY A 140 12.41 -1.93 -6.99
C GLY A 140 12.40 -3.43 -7.28
N ALA A 141 13.16 -4.19 -6.49
CA ALA A 141 13.30 -5.63 -6.68
C ALA A 141 12.93 -6.45 -5.43
N GLU A 142 12.59 -5.82 -4.32
CA GLU A 142 12.44 -6.49 -3.04
C GLU A 142 11.03 -6.31 -2.46
N ILE A 143 10.46 -7.40 -1.95
CA ILE A 143 9.24 -7.39 -1.16
C ILE A 143 9.64 -7.19 0.30
N VAL A 144 9.11 -6.16 0.95
CA VAL A 144 9.58 -5.69 2.26
C VAL A 144 8.49 -5.78 3.33
N VAL A 145 8.87 -6.32 4.48
CA VAL A 145 8.14 -6.16 5.74
C VAL A 145 9.05 -5.46 6.74
N GLY A 146 8.45 -4.67 7.64
CA GLY A 146 9.16 -4.00 8.72
C GLY A 146 8.39 -4.13 10.04
N GLU A 147 9.03 -3.80 11.15
CA GLU A 147 8.41 -3.80 12.47
C GLU A 147 8.10 -2.36 12.91
N ALA A 148 6.86 -2.12 13.32
CA ALA A 148 6.44 -0.84 13.86
C ALA A 148 5.48 -1.03 15.02
N ALA A 149 5.75 -0.37 16.15
CA ALA A 149 4.92 -0.45 17.35
C ALA A 149 4.60 -1.89 17.81
N GLY A 150 5.52 -2.84 17.58
CA GLY A 150 5.36 -4.26 17.92
C GLY A 150 4.51 -5.07 16.93
N VAL A 151 4.27 -4.55 15.74
CA VAL A 151 3.47 -5.18 14.69
C VAL A 151 4.27 -5.28 13.41
N THR A 152 4.23 -6.43 12.73
CA THR A 152 4.83 -6.62 11.40
C THR A 152 3.96 -5.96 10.33
N VAL A 153 4.53 -4.97 9.63
CA VAL A 153 3.90 -4.16 8.60
C VAL A 153 4.43 -4.56 7.22
N GLY A 154 3.55 -4.90 6.29
CA GLY A 154 3.88 -5.09 4.89
C GLY A 154 3.81 -3.77 4.13
N LEU A 155 4.81 -3.48 3.30
CA LEU A 155 4.87 -2.25 2.51
C LEU A 155 4.47 -2.50 1.06
N SER A 156 3.65 -1.62 0.52
CA SER A 156 3.29 -1.56 -0.90
C SER A 156 2.99 -0.12 -1.30
N VAL A 157 2.92 0.18 -2.61
CA VAL A 157 2.60 1.52 -3.13
C VAL A 157 1.66 1.41 -4.34
N CYS A 158 0.47 1.99 -4.23
CA CYS A 158 -0.45 2.32 -5.32
C CYS A 158 -0.75 1.16 -6.29
N TYR A 159 -0.13 1.17 -7.47
CA TYR A 159 -0.36 0.19 -8.54
C TYR A 159 -0.02 -1.24 -8.11
N ASP A 160 0.83 -1.42 -7.09
CA ASP A 160 1.07 -2.72 -6.46
C ASP A 160 -0.24 -3.40 -6.01
N LEU A 161 -1.29 -2.62 -5.72
CA LEU A 161 -2.60 -3.11 -5.32
C LEU A 161 -3.23 -4.07 -6.34
N LEU A 162 -2.86 -3.99 -7.63
CA LEU A 162 -3.37 -4.88 -8.67
C LEU A 162 -2.70 -6.27 -8.67
N PHE A 163 -1.60 -6.43 -7.94
CA PHE A 163 -0.77 -7.65 -7.95
C PHE A 163 -0.95 -8.46 -6.65
N PRO A 164 -1.89 -9.42 -6.61
CA PRO A 164 -2.20 -10.20 -5.41
C PRO A 164 -1.00 -10.99 -4.87
N GLU A 165 -0.05 -11.32 -5.72
CA GLU A 165 1.17 -12.07 -5.39
C GLU A 165 2.00 -11.34 -4.33
N LEU A 166 2.18 -10.02 -4.48
CA LEU A 166 2.90 -9.19 -3.53
C LEU A 166 2.26 -9.29 -2.14
N PHE A 167 0.94 -9.08 -2.05
CA PHE A 167 0.21 -9.11 -0.79
C PHE A 167 0.24 -10.50 -0.15
N ARG A 168 0.15 -11.56 -0.97
CA ARG A 168 0.27 -12.92 -0.49
C ARG A 168 1.63 -13.19 0.14
N ILE A 169 2.70 -12.74 -0.49
CA ILE A 169 4.05 -12.90 0.04
C ILE A 169 4.25 -12.10 1.31
N LEU A 170 3.76 -10.85 1.38
CA LEU A 170 3.77 -10.05 2.60
C LEU A 170 3.10 -10.78 3.77
N ALA A 171 1.89 -11.30 3.56
CA ALA A 171 1.15 -12.06 4.58
C ALA A 171 1.89 -13.32 5.03
N VAL A 172 2.51 -14.05 4.10
CA VAL A 172 3.31 -15.27 4.40
C VAL A 172 4.60 -14.92 5.15
N ARG A 173 5.16 -13.74 4.92
CA ARG A 173 6.31 -13.19 5.68
C ARG A 173 5.91 -12.68 7.07
N GLY A 174 4.63 -12.79 7.44
CA GLY A 174 4.15 -12.48 8.78
C GLY A 174 3.47 -11.13 8.94
N ALA A 175 3.25 -10.38 7.86
CA ALA A 175 2.53 -9.12 7.96
C ALA A 175 1.14 -9.30 8.60
N LEU A 176 0.86 -8.50 9.62
CA LEU A 176 -0.44 -8.41 10.28
C LEU A 176 -1.28 -7.29 9.66
N LEU A 177 -0.64 -6.25 9.18
CA LEU A 177 -1.24 -5.21 8.37
C LEU A 177 -0.38 -4.90 7.15
N VAL A 178 -1.01 -4.38 6.10
CA VAL A 178 -0.34 -3.90 4.90
C VAL A 178 -0.75 -2.44 4.65
N THR A 179 0.23 -1.61 4.30
CA THR A 179 0.00 -0.21 3.97
C THR A 179 0.00 -0.01 2.44
N VAL A 180 -0.89 0.88 1.98
CA VAL A 180 -1.10 1.17 0.56
C VAL A 180 -1.16 2.69 0.35
N PRO A 181 -0.01 3.40 0.47
CA PRO A 181 0.08 4.77 -0.02
C PRO A 181 -0.25 4.83 -1.51
N SER A 182 -1.10 5.76 -1.93
CA SER A 182 -1.61 5.76 -3.32
C SER A 182 -1.91 7.15 -3.86
N ALA A 183 -1.76 7.27 -5.17
CA ALA A 183 -2.29 8.34 -5.99
C ALA A 183 -3.15 7.74 -7.13
N PHE A 184 -4.17 6.97 -6.77
CA PHE A 184 -5.06 6.33 -7.73
C PHE A 184 -5.79 7.34 -8.58
N THR A 185 -5.84 7.13 -9.90
CA THR A 185 -6.61 8.00 -10.80
C THR A 185 -8.10 7.94 -10.43
N GLU A 186 -8.82 9.03 -10.62
CA GLU A 186 -10.25 9.11 -10.32
C GLU A 186 -11.06 8.00 -11.01
N ARG A 187 -10.71 7.68 -12.27
CA ARG A 187 -11.40 6.67 -13.05
C ARG A 187 -11.22 5.27 -12.47
N THR A 188 -9.98 4.83 -12.31
CA THR A 188 -9.70 3.49 -11.78
C THR A 188 -10.06 3.40 -10.30
N GLY A 189 -9.90 4.49 -9.56
CA GLY A 189 -10.25 4.55 -8.14
C GLY A 189 -11.73 4.28 -7.88
N ARG A 190 -12.61 4.86 -8.69
CA ARG A 190 -14.06 4.68 -8.57
C ARG A 190 -14.48 3.21 -8.67
N ASP A 191 -13.86 2.47 -9.59
CA ASP A 191 -14.28 1.10 -9.91
C ASP A 191 -13.45 0.04 -9.16
N HIS A 192 -12.19 0.34 -8.80
CA HIS A 192 -11.24 -0.67 -8.31
C HIS A 192 -10.81 -0.49 -6.85
N TRP A 193 -10.72 0.75 -6.34
CA TRP A 193 -10.06 1.05 -5.07
C TRP A 193 -10.59 0.25 -3.89
N GLU A 194 -11.86 0.41 -3.56
CA GLU A 194 -12.47 -0.28 -2.42
C GLU A 194 -12.48 -1.80 -2.63
N VAL A 195 -12.86 -2.25 -3.84
CA VAL A 195 -12.97 -3.69 -4.16
C VAL A 195 -11.63 -4.39 -3.95
N LEU A 196 -10.53 -3.80 -4.46
CA LEU A 196 -9.21 -4.39 -4.36
C LEU A 196 -8.67 -4.35 -2.93
N LEU A 197 -8.82 -3.25 -2.19
CA LEU A 197 -8.39 -3.16 -0.81
C LEU A 197 -9.07 -4.22 0.06
N ARG A 198 -10.38 -4.38 -0.09
CA ARG A 198 -11.15 -5.42 0.60
C ARG A 198 -10.74 -6.83 0.17
N ALA A 199 -10.48 -7.05 -1.11
CA ALA A 199 -9.98 -8.33 -1.60
C ALA A 199 -8.61 -8.67 -0.96
N ARG A 200 -7.66 -7.71 -0.95
CA ARG A 200 -6.34 -7.91 -0.30
C ARG A 200 -6.46 -8.21 1.18
N ALA A 201 -7.37 -7.54 1.89
CA ALA A 201 -7.63 -7.80 3.30
C ALA A 201 -8.17 -9.23 3.52
N ILE A 202 -9.21 -9.61 2.78
CA ILE A 202 -9.91 -10.91 2.92
C ILE A 202 -8.98 -12.08 2.58
N GLU A 203 -8.39 -12.07 1.39
CA GLU A 203 -7.61 -13.20 0.88
C GLU A 203 -6.30 -13.44 1.64
N ASN A 204 -5.75 -12.39 2.25
CA ASN A 204 -4.49 -12.43 3.00
C ASN A 204 -4.71 -12.40 4.52
N GLN A 205 -5.95 -12.20 4.97
CA GLN A 205 -6.31 -12.14 6.39
C GLN A 205 -5.43 -11.12 7.15
N VAL A 206 -5.30 -9.92 6.57
CA VAL A 206 -4.51 -8.80 7.11
C VAL A 206 -5.38 -7.55 7.21
N PHE A 207 -5.04 -6.66 8.14
CA PHE A 207 -5.56 -5.30 8.08
C PHE A 207 -4.94 -4.57 6.87
N VAL A 208 -5.70 -3.63 6.28
CA VAL A 208 -5.21 -2.75 5.22
C VAL A 208 -5.39 -1.31 5.66
N VAL A 209 -4.32 -0.52 5.59
CA VAL A 209 -4.32 0.93 5.86
C VAL A 209 -3.91 1.62 4.56
N ALA A 210 -4.90 2.22 3.88
CA ALA A 210 -4.73 2.80 2.56
C ALA A 210 -4.88 4.32 2.61
N ALA A 211 -3.78 5.02 2.37
CA ALA A 211 -3.71 6.48 2.35
C ALA A 211 -3.69 6.99 0.90
N GLY A 212 -4.65 7.81 0.52
CA GLY A 212 -4.85 8.27 -0.85
C GLY A 212 -4.59 9.77 -1.04
N GLN A 213 -3.96 10.11 -2.17
CA GLN A 213 -4.01 11.46 -2.71
C GLN A 213 -5.44 11.76 -3.17
N ILE A 214 -5.86 13.03 -3.07
CA ILE A 214 -7.16 13.50 -3.56
C ILE A 214 -6.98 14.77 -4.38
N GLY A 215 -7.92 15.04 -5.28
CA GLY A 215 -7.96 16.30 -6.04
C GLY A 215 -6.99 16.31 -7.22
N GLU A 216 -6.68 17.50 -7.68
CA GLU A 216 -5.93 17.72 -8.92
C GLU A 216 -4.45 17.97 -8.65
N ALA A 217 -3.59 17.36 -9.48
CA ALA A 217 -2.18 17.68 -9.59
C ALA A 217 -1.86 18.03 -11.06
N PRO A 218 -1.21 19.18 -11.33
CA PRO A 218 -0.88 19.56 -12.69
C PRO A 218 0.02 18.53 -13.39
N PRO A 219 -0.06 18.37 -14.74
CA PRO A 219 -0.93 19.11 -15.65
C PRO A 219 -2.31 18.48 -15.88
N HIS A 220 -2.54 17.21 -15.58
CA HIS A 220 -3.79 16.51 -15.95
C HIS A 220 -4.09 15.30 -15.05
N TYR A 221 -3.51 15.24 -13.87
CA TYR A 221 -3.74 14.14 -12.93
C TYR A 221 -4.84 14.52 -11.95
N ARG A 222 -5.81 13.63 -11.76
CA ARG A 222 -6.82 13.74 -10.69
C ARG A 222 -6.86 12.46 -9.90
N SER A 223 -6.61 12.59 -8.61
CA SER A 223 -6.62 11.49 -7.66
C SER A 223 -7.99 11.28 -7.05
N PHE A 224 -8.36 10.01 -6.84
CA PHE A 224 -9.68 9.58 -6.38
C PHE A 224 -9.96 9.91 -4.91
N GLY A 225 -8.95 9.86 -4.04
CA GLY A 225 -9.13 9.97 -2.61
C GLY A 225 -9.63 8.67 -1.97
N ARG A 226 -10.52 8.81 -0.99
CA ARG A 226 -11.14 7.69 -0.26
C ARG A 226 -10.13 6.86 0.52
N SER A 227 -9.19 7.53 1.20
CA SER A 227 -8.34 6.86 2.20
C SER A 227 -9.18 6.01 3.12
N MET A 228 -8.76 4.77 3.40
CA MET A 228 -9.59 3.87 4.21
C MET A 228 -8.78 2.86 5.01
N LEU A 229 -9.42 2.33 6.05
CA LEU A 229 -8.93 1.20 6.81
C LEU A 229 -9.90 0.03 6.64
N VAL A 230 -9.36 -1.16 6.39
CA VAL A 230 -10.15 -2.38 6.17
C VAL A 230 -9.66 -3.47 7.11
N ASP A 231 -10.58 -4.19 7.75
CA ASP A 231 -10.26 -5.31 8.61
C ASP A 231 -10.00 -6.61 7.82
N PRO A 232 -9.45 -7.66 8.43
CA PRO A 232 -9.17 -8.93 7.77
C PRO A 232 -10.40 -9.67 7.22
N TRP A 233 -11.61 -9.29 7.65
CA TRP A 233 -12.87 -9.82 7.13
C TRP A 233 -13.38 -9.06 5.90
N GLY A 234 -12.72 -7.93 5.57
CA GLY A 234 -13.11 -7.05 4.47
C GLY A 234 -14.13 -5.99 4.84
N VAL A 235 -14.33 -5.74 6.13
CA VAL A 235 -15.18 -4.64 6.61
C VAL A 235 -14.39 -3.34 6.54
N VAL A 236 -14.97 -2.31 5.93
CA VAL A 236 -14.42 -0.95 5.94
C VAL A 236 -14.65 -0.37 7.32
N LEU A 237 -13.57 -0.16 8.09
CA LEU A 237 -13.62 0.39 9.45
C LEU A 237 -13.76 1.91 9.45
N ALA A 238 -13.09 2.58 8.50
CA ALA A 238 -13.17 4.03 8.31
C ALA A 238 -12.86 4.37 6.84
N GLN A 239 -13.49 5.43 6.31
CA GLN A 239 -13.26 5.93 4.95
C GLN A 239 -13.36 7.46 4.93
N ALA A 240 -12.41 8.10 4.24
CA ALA A 240 -12.37 9.55 4.05
C ALA A 240 -13.45 10.04 3.07
N THR A 241 -13.89 11.27 3.26
CA THR A 241 -14.69 12.03 2.30
C THR A 241 -13.78 12.78 1.31
N ASP A 242 -14.36 13.66 0.47
CA ASP A 242 -13.62 14.33 -0.63
C ASP A 242 -12.91 15.62 -0.16
N VAL A 243 -12.18 15.55 0.96
CA VAL A 243 -11.41 16.65 1.55
C VAL A 243 -10.05 16.17 2.07
N GLU A 244 -9.11 17.11 2.28
CA GLU A 244 -7.87 16.83 3.00
C GLU A 244 -8.19 16.56 4.48
N CYS A 245 -7.91 15.33 4.94
CA CYS A 245 -8.20 14.86 6.29
C CYS A 245 -7.35 13.66 6.65
N PHE A 246 -7.57 13.11 7.82
CA PHE A 246 -7.23 11.72 8.14
C PHE A 246 -8.48 10.95 8.55
N VAL A 247 -8.42 9.63 8.45
CA VAL A 247 -9.38 8.70 9.04
C VAL A 247 -8.62 7.67 9.86
N ALA A 248 -9.20 7.23 10.98
CA ALA A 248 -8.55 6.32 11.91
C ALA A 248 -9.50 5.24 12.40
N ALA A 249 -8.93 4.09 12.75
CA ALA A 249 -9.65 2.99 13.37
C ALA A 249 -8.74 2.19 14.32
N GLU A 250 -9.35 1.51 15.29
CA GLU A 250 -8.68 0.55 16.13
C GLU A 250 -8.54 -0.79 15.38
N LEU A 251 -7.34 -1.35 15.34
CA LEU A 251 -7.00 -2.64 14.76
C LEU A 251 -6.84 -3.65 15.91
N ASP A 252 -7.75 -4.62 16.03
CA ASP A 252 -7.72 -5.66 17.06
C ASP A 252 -7.08 -6.94 16.50
N PHE A 253 -5.82 -7.18 16.85
CA PHE A 253 -5.07 -8.35 16.37
C PHE A 253 -5.52 -9.66 17.01
N ALA A 254 -6.20 -9.62 18.17
CA ALA A 254 -6.79 -10.83 18.76
C ALA A 254 -7.95 -11.35 17.91
N VAL A 255 -8.75 -10.46 17.33
CA VAL A 255 -9.82 -10.80 16.37
C VAL A 255 -9.22 -11.40 15.08
N GLN A 256 -8.12 -10.83 14.58
CA GLN A 256 -7.40 -11.37 13.42
C GLN A 256 -6.87 -12.79 13.70
N ASP A 257 -6.31 -13.02 14.86
CA ASP A 257 -5.80 -14.35 15.26
C ASP A 257 -6.92 -15.38 15.38
N GLU A 258 -8.08 -15.01 15.93
CA GLU A 258 -9.25 -15.87 15.99
C GLU A 258 -9.75 -16.22 14.59
N MET A 259 -9.83 -15.22 13.72
CA MET A 259 -10.20 -15.42 12.32
C MET A 259 -9.24 -16.36 11.59
N ARG A 260 -7.92 -16.19 11.75
CA ARG A 260 -6.91 -17.07 11.15
C ARG A 260 -6.97 -18.50 11.69
N ARG A 261 -7.44 -18.68 12.94
CA ARG A 261 -7.67 -20.02 13.53
C ARG A 261 -8.94 -20.68 12.99
N SER A 262 -10.04 -19.92 12.91
CA SER A 262 -11.35 -20.44 12.50
C SER A 262 -11.46 -20.63 10.98
N LEU A 263 -10.80 -19.77 10.17
CA LEU A 263 -10.74 -19.83 8.72
C LEU A 263 -9.27 -19.86 8.25
N PRO A 264 -8.56 -21.00 8.39
CA PRO A 264 -7.10 -21.05 8.19
C PRO A 264 -6.67 -21.06 6.73
N SER A 265 -7.15 -20.12 5.90
CA SER A 265 -6.91 -20.08 4.44
C SER A 265 -5.42 -19.95 4.11
N LEU A 266 -4.66 -19.17 4.85
CA LEU A 266 -3.21 -19.04 4.65
C LEU A 266 -2.46 -20.36 4.89
N ARG A 267 -2.86 -21.11 5.92
CA ARG A 267 -2.27 -22.42 6.26
C ARG A 267 -2.69 -23.52 5.28
N ASN A 268 -3.89 -23.43 4.74
CA ASN A 268 -4.46 -24.43 3.81
C ASN A 268 -3.95 -24.26 2.38
N ARG A 269 -3.07 -23.32 2.11
CA ARG A 269 -2.47 -23.13 0.78
C ARG A 269 -1.69 -24.38 0.38
N ARG A 270 -1.78 -24.70 -0.91
CA ARG A 270 -1.05 -25.79 -1.56
C ARG A 270 0.06 -25.22 -2.45
N ALA A 271 1.08 -24.60 -1.80
CA ALA A 271 2.14 -23.87 -2.49
C ALA A 271 2.83 -24.70 -3.60
N GLU A 272 2.93 -26.01 -3.40
CA GLU A 272 3.48 -26.97 -4.37
C GLU A 272 2.63 -27.13 -5.65
N ALA A 273 1.37 -26.74 -5.60
CA ALA A 273 0.48 -26.78 -6.76
C ALA A 273 0.54 -25.50 -7.61
N TYR A 274 1.13 -24.41 -7.08
CA TYR A 274 1.22 -23.12 -7.76
C TYR A 274 2.56 -23.04 -8.51
N ARG A 275 2.50 -23.24 -9.82
CA ARG A 275 3.65 -23.08 -10.69
C ARG A 275 3.38 -21.96 -11.68
N TRP A 276 4.33 -21.04 -11.79
CA TRP A 276 4.29 -20.07 -12.87
C TRP A 276 4.56 -20.78 -14.18
N PRO A 277 3.76 -20.54 -15.25
CA PRO A 277 4.07 -21.06 -16.57
C PRO A 277 5.40 -20.46 -17.04
N GLU A 278 6.25 -21.27 -17.68
CA GLU A 278 7.45 -20.77 -18.32
C GLU A 278 7.09 -19.82 -19.48
N GLN A 279 7.95 -18.83 -19.78
CA GLN A 279 7.69 -17.92 -20.89
C GLN A 279 7.56 -18.69 -22.20
N GLY A 280 6.37 -18.61 -22.82
CA GLY A 280 6.03 -19.34 -24.05
C GLY A 280 5.31 -20.67 -23.83
N GLU A 281 5.17 -21.14 -22.62
CA GLU A 281 4.34 -22.28 -22.29
C GLU A 281 2.84 -21.88 -22.47
N LYS A 282 2.22 -22.38 -23.54
CA LYS A 282 0.76 -22.23 -23.70
C LYS A 282 0.10 -23.07 -22.61
N ALA A 283 -0.82 -22.47 -21.87
CA ALA A 283 -1.68 -23.22 -20.97
C ALA A 283 -2.35 -24.35 -21.77
N GLY A 284 -1.84 -25.57 -21.60
CA GLY A 284 -2.44 -26.75 -22.15
C GLY A 284 -3.78 -26.96 -21.43
N VAL A 285 -4.88 -26.55 -22.07
CA VAL A 285 -6.21 -26.99 -21.64
C VAL A 285 -6.34 -28.45 -22.04
N THR A 286 -5.77 -29.35 -21.26
CA THR A 286 -6.13 -30.76 -21.27
C THR A 286 -7.24 -30.94 -20.25
N ALA A 287 -8.43 -30.44 -20.56
CA ALA A 287 -9.65 -30.99 -20.00
C ALA A 287 -10.02 -32.16 -20.91
N GLU A 288 -9.46 -33.33 -20.70
CA GLU A 288 -10.15 -34.55 -21.00
C GLU A 288 -11.37 -34.58 -20.08
N ILE A 289 -12.49 -34.09 -20.59
CA ILE A 289 -13.80 -34.36 -20.01
C ILE A 289 -14.02 -35.89 -20.27
N ALA A 290 -13.78 -36.69 -19.22
CA ALA A 290 -14.16 -38.08 -19.25
C ALA A 290 -15.66 -38.13 -19.58
N GLU A 291 -16.01 -38.72 -20.74
CA GLU A 291 -17.41 -38.93 -21.09
C GLU A 291 -18.06 -39.76 -19.99
N PRO A 292 -19.29 -39.43 -19.56
CA PRO A 292 -19.99 -40.22 -18.57
C PRO A 292 -20.22 -41.64 -19.14
N THR A 293 -19.61 -42.63 -18.48
CA THR A 293 -19.87 -44.03 -18.80
C THR A 293 -21.36 -44.32 -18.60
N THR A 294 -22.07 -44.56 -19.69
CA THR A 294 -23.46 -45.05 -19.67
C THR A 294 -23.49 -46.40 -18.96
N PRO A 295 -24.30 -46.62 -17.91
CA PRO A 295 -24.41 -47.93 -17.32
C PRO A 295 -25.09 -48.88 -18.34
N THR A 296 -24.33 -49.84 -18.80
CA THR A 296 -24.91 -50.96 -19.60
C THR A 296 -25.89 -51.71 -18.71
N GLY A 297 -27.17 -51.67 -19.08
CA GLY A 297 -28.21 -52.42 -18.42
C GLY A 297 -27.92 -53.93 -18.46
N ALA A 298 -28.15 -54.57 -17.34
CA ALA A 298 -28.23 -56.02 -17.23
C ALA A 298 -29.69 -56.48 -17.43
N PRO A 299 -29.91 -57.73 -17.82
CA PRO A 299 -31.10 -58.24 -18.39
C PRO A 299 -32.33 -58.38 -17.48
#